data_bbb48d5e0e8908d139b30f1dac5a5c84
#
_entry.id   bbb48d5e0e8908d139b30f1dac5a5c84
#
_cell.length_a   1.000
_cell.length_b   1.000
_cell.length_c   1.000
_cell.angle_alpha   90.00
_cell.angle_beta   90.00
_cell.angle_gamma   90.00
#
_symmetry.space_group_name_H-M   'P 1'
#
loop_
_entity.id
_entity.type
_entity.pdbx_description
1 polymer ?
#
loop_
_entity_poly.entity_id
_entity_poly.type
_entity_poly.pdbx_seq_one_letter_code
_entity_poly.pdbx_strand_id
1 'polypeptide(L)'
;HVVEVHGNATFATCLSCERRYELGALEEFFKEHGFVHDCNECGGILKTATISFGQAMPEVEMRLAEQHSMECDFFLVLGSSLVVYPAAGLPQLAKTHGARLAIINEQDTDLDFLFDVKLRMNIGEVLAEVIAK
;
A
#
# COMPACT_ATOMS: atom_id res chain seq x y z
N HIS A 1 -6.76 10.02 -7.18
CA HIS A 1 -5.77 9.11 -7.77
C HIS A 1 -5.23 8.19 -6.69
N VAL A 2 -5.16 6.88 -6.93
CA VAL A 2 -4.61 5.87 -6.01
C VAL A 2 -3.33 5.30 -6.62
N VAL A 3 -2.27 5.20 -5.82
CA VAL A 3 -0.99 4.59 -6.21
C VAL A 3 -0.71 3.42 -5.27
N GLU A 4 -0.74 2.20 -5.80
CA GLU A 4 -0.69 0.97 -5.00
C GLU A 4 0.75 0.43 -4.89
N VAL A 5 1.59 1.10 -4.10
CA VAL A 5 3.02 0.76 -3.97
C VAL A 5 3.29 -0.65 -3.40
N HIS A 6 2.34 -1.22 -2.66
CA HIS A 6 2.44 -2.59 -2.14
C HIS A 6 1.55 -3.58 -2.91
N GLY A 7 1.09 -3.19 -4.12
CA GLY A 7 0.19 -3.98 -4.92
C GLY A 7 -1.23 -4.04 -4.38
N ASN A 8 -1.98 -5.04 -4.83
CA ASN A 8 -3.41 -5.15 -4.57
C ASN A 8 -3.79 -6.58 -4.16
N ALA A 9 -4.65 -6.72 -3.15
CA ALA A 9 -5.12 -8.01 -2.65
C ALA A 9 -6.49 -8.43 -3.23
N THR A 10 -7.06 -7.69 -4.21
CA THR A 10 -8.37 -8.01 -4.79
C THR A 10 -8.30 -8.92 -6.01
N PHE A 11 -7.11 -9.17 -6.54
CA PHE A 11 -6.88 -10.09 -7.64
C PHE A 11 -5.56 -10.85 -7.49
N ALA A 12 -5.37 -11.90 -8.27
CA ALA A 12 -4.11 -12.64 -8.38
C ALA A 12 -3.50 -12.46 -9.77
N THR A 13 -2.20 -12.65 -9.86
CA THR A 13 -1.46 -12.67 -11.13
C THR A 13 -0.62 -13.95 -11.24
N CYS A 14 -0.38 -14.38 -12.46
CA CYS A 14 0.58 -15.42 -12.72
C CYS A 14 2.00 -14.85 -12.60
N LEU A 15 2.88 -15.50 -11.85
CA LEU A 15 4.27 -15.07 -11.65
C LEU A 15 5.12 -15.20 -12.93
N SER A 16 4.66 -15.96 -13.94
CA SER A 16 5.43 -16.21 -15.17
C SER A 16 4.96 -15.37 -16.36
N CYS A 17 3.64 -15.16 -16.54
CA CYS A 17 3.08 -14.46 -17.70
C CYS A 17 2.23 -13.24 -17.33
N GLU A 18 2.15 -12.90 -16.05
CA GLU A 18 1.45 -11.73 -15.50
C GLU A 18 -0.08 -11.73 -15.75
N ARG A 19 -0.65 -12.81 -16.29
CA ARG A 19 -2.09 -12.90 -16.49
C ARG A 19 -2.83 -12.73 -15.17
N ARG A 20 -3.85 -11.87 -15.20
CA ARG A 20 -4.72 -11.55 -14.06
C ARG A 20 -5.83 -12.58 -13.91
N TYR A 21 -6.15 -12.87 -12.64
CA TYR A 21 -7.22 -13.77 -12.18
C TYR A 21 -8.03 -13.10 -11.09
N GLU A 22 -9.35 -13.20 -11.17
CA GLU A 22 -10.24 -12.70 -10.13
C GLU A 22 -10.22 -13.65 -8.92
N LEU A 23 -10.02 -13.09 -7.71
CA LEU A 23 -9.90 -13.90 -6.49
C LEU A 23 -11.15 -14.72 -6.20
N GLY A 24 -12.35 -14.17 -6.45
CA GLY A 24 -13.61 -14.89 -6.21
C GLY A 24 -13.65 -16.24 -6.93
N ALA A 25 -13.23 -16.30 -8.21
CA ALA A 25 -13.17 -17.55 -8.96
C ALA A 25 -12.14 -18.54 -8.39
N LEU A 26 -10.98 -18.03 -7.93
CA LEU A 26 -9.95 -18.86 -7.30
C LEU A 26 -10.38 -19.38 -5.92
N GLU A 27 -11.11 -18.57 -5.16
CA GLU A 27 -11.66 -18.97 -3.87
C GLU A 27 -12.73 -20.06 -4.02
N GLU A 28 -13.61 -19.95 -5.01
CA GLU A 28 -14.59 -20.98 -5.31
C GLU A 28 -13.92 -22.29 -5.69
N PHE A 29 -12.93 -22.22 -6.58
CA PHE A 29 -12.13 -23.39 -6.97
C PHE A 29 -11.43 -24.02 -5.77
N PHE A 30 -10.81 -23.19 -4.90
CA PHE A 30 -10.16 -23.67 -3.69
C PHE A 30 -11.13 -24.35 -2.71
N LYS A 31 -12.33 -23.80 -2.53
CA LYS A 31 -13.37 -24.42 -1.66
C LYS A 31 -13.80 -25.78 -2.16
N GLU A 32 -13.85 -25.98 -3.49
CA GLU A 32 -14.25 -27.23 -4.10
C GLU A 32 -13.15 -28.29 -4.12
N HIS A 33 -11.88 -27.88 -4.36
CA HIS A 33 -10.77 -28.81 -4.64
C HIS A 33 -9.70 -28.84 -3.56
N GLY A 34 -9.66 -27.87 -2.64
CA GLY A 34 -8.66 -27.78 -1.56
C GLY A 34 -7.29 -27.23 -1.98
N PHE A 35 -7.13 -26.80 -3.23
CA PHE A 35 -5.92 -26.15 -3.76
C PHE A 35 -6.28 -25.09 -4.81
N VAL A 36 -5.35 -24.22 -5.15
CA VAL A 36 -5.46 -23.29 -6.26
C VAL A 36 -4.76 -23.89 -7.48
N HIS A 37 -5.42 -23.88 -8.64
CA HIS A 37 -4.84 -24.37 -9.89
C HIS A 37 -3.72 -23.47 -10.39
N ASP A 38 -2.83 -23.99 -11.21
CA ASP A 38 -1.83 -23.23 -11.91
C ASP A 38 -2.44 -22.36 -13.02
N CYS A 39 -1.64 -21.45 -13.57
CA CYS A 39 -2.08 -20.57 -14.65
C CYS A 39 -2.56 -21.38 -15.87
N ASN A 40 -3.77 -21.12 -16.32
CA ASN A 40 -4.39 -21.81 -17.48
C ASN A 40 -3.67 -21.53 -18.81
N GLU A 41 -2.87 -20.45 -18.89
CA GLU A 41 -2.15 -20.08 -20.11
C GLU A 41 -0.74 -20.71 -20.20
N CYS A 42 -0.01 -20.70 -19.08
CA CYS A 42 1.41 -21.07 -19.11
C CYS A 42 1.81 -22.08 -18.03
N GLY A 43 0.88 -22.53 -17.18
CA GLY A 43 1.20 -23.45 -16.07
C GLY A 43 2.00 -22.80 -14.93
N GLY A 44 2.14 -21.49 -14.91
CA GLY A 44 2.87 -20.78 -13.85
C GLY A 44 2.05 -20.63 -12.56
N ILE A 45 2.73 -20.37 -11.47
CA ILE A 45 2.12 -20.20 -10.13
C ILE A 45 1.28 -18.92 -10.08
N LEU A 46 0.08 -19.01 -9.51
CA LEU A 46 -0.78 -17.88 -9.23
C LEU A 46 -0.49 -17.34 -7.82
N LYS A 47 -0.37 -16.03 -7.70
CA LYS A 47 -0.16 -15.32 -6.44
C LYS A 47 -1.05 -14.07 -6.40
N THR A 48 -1.56 -13.71 -5.22
CA THR A 48 -2.20 -12.38 -5.05
C THR A 48 -1.26 -11.28 -5.53
N ALA A 49 -1.80 -10.26 -6.17
CA ALA A 49 -1.00 -9.16 -6.76
C ALA A 49 -0.40 -8.22 -5.71
N THR A 50 -0.19 -8.70 -4.49
CA THR A 50 0.53 -8.00 -3.41
C THR A 50 2.04 -8.15 -3.59
N ILE A 51 2.80 -7.17 -3.12
CA ILE A 51 4.27 -7.26 -3.09
C ILE A 51 4.71 -7.97 -1.82
N SER A 52 5.42 -9.08 -1.95
CA SER A 52 5.97 -9.84 -0.82
C SER A 52 7.37 -9.36 -0.44
N PHE A 53 7.79 -9.62 0.79
CA PHE A 53 9.17 -9.33 1.21
C PHE A 53 10.19 -10.05 0.29
N GLY A 54 11.21 -9.29 -0.14
CA GLY A 54 12.19 -9.77 -1.11
C GLY A 54 11.77 -9.64 -2.58
N GLN A 55 10.54 -9.27 -2.87
CA GLN A 55 10.07 -8.94 -4.22
C GLN A 55 10.39 -7.47 -4.53
N ALA A 56 10.75 -7.19 -5.80
CA ALA A 56 10.94 -5.82 -6.24
C ALA A 56 9.65 -5.01 -6.14
N MET A 57 9.75 -3.76 -5.68
CA MET A 57 8.61 -2.83 -5.68
C MET A 57 8.24 -2.46 -7.12
N PRO A 58 6.96 -2.17 -7.38
CA PRO A 58 6.51 -1.75 -8.70
C PRO A 58 7.10 -0.37 -9.04
N GLU A 59 7.97 -0.32 -10.06
CA GLU A 59 8.78 0.87 -10.36
C GLU A 59 7.94 2.08 -10.77
N VAL A 60 6.86 1.87 -11.50
CA VAL A 60 5.99 2.96 -11.99
C VAL A 60 5.27 3.60 -10.81
N GLU A 61 4.67 2.79 -9.94
CA GLU A 61 3.95 3.22 -8.76
C GLU A 61 4.88 3.90 -7.76
N MET A 62 6.08 3.36 -7.55
CA MET A 62 7.07 4.00 -6.68
C MET A 62 7.51 5.35 -7.20
N ARG A 63 7.81 5.49 -8.49
CA ARG A 63 8.16 6.80 -9.09
C ARG A 63 7.03 7.82 -8.98
N LEU A 64 5.77 7.39 -9.19
CA LEU A 64 4.62 8.27 -9.03
C LEU A 64 4.44 8.69 -7.57
N ALA A 65 4.59 7.77 -6.62
CA ALA A 65 4.50 8.08 -5.19
C ALA A 65 5.62 9.05 -4.75
N GLU A 66 6.84 8.86 -5.23
CA GLU A 66 7.97 9.78 -5.00
C GLU A 66 7.70 11.16 -5.59
N GLN A 67 7.25 11.23 -6.86
CA GLN A 67 6.90 12.49 -7.50
C GLN A 67 5.83 13.25 -6.72
N HIS A 68 4.71 12.60 -6.37
CA HIS A 68 3.64 13.24 -5.59
C HIS A 68 4.13 13.67 -4.20
N SER A 69 5.04 12.92 -3.59
CA SER A 69 5.65 13.30 -2.30
C SER A 69 6.54 14.54 -2.42
N MET A 70 7.25 14.71 -3.53
CA MET A 70 8.08 15.89 -3.78
C MET A 70 7.28 17.14 -4.15
N GLU A 71 6.11 16.96 -4.75
CA GLU A 71 5.28 18.06 -5.29
C GLU A 71 4.20 18.54 -4.31
N CYS A 72 3.93 17.80 -3.23
CA CYS A 72 2.85 18.13 -2.30
C CYS A 72 3.24 19.26 -1.32
N ASP A 73 2.25 20.08 -0.97
CA ASP A 73 2.36 21.08 0.12
C ASP A 73 2.05 20.48 1.49
N PHE A 74 1.27 19.40 1.51
CA PHE A 74 0.83 18.71 2.72
C PHE A 74 0.83 17.19 2.50
N PHE A 75 1.44 16.47 3.44
CA PHE A 75 1.51 15.02 3.44
C PHE A 75 0.85 14.45 4.69
N LEU A 76 -0.19 13.65 4.52
CA LEU A 76 -0.92 13.02 5.61
C LEU A 76 -0.66 11.52 5.66
N VAL A 77 -0.18 11.03 6.79
CA VAL A 77 -0.03 9.60 7.06
C VAL A 77 -1.20 9.10 7.90
N LEU A 78 -1.81 8.02 7.44
CA LEU A 78 -2.94 7.37 8.11
C LEU A 78 -2.62 5.90 8.40
N GLY A 79 -2.58 5.51 9.68
CA GLY A 79 -2.49 4.13 10.12
C GLY A 79 -1.26 3.37 9.60
N SER A 80 -0.09 3.97 9.71
CA SER A 80 1.16 3.33 9.28
C SER A 80 2.19 3.30 10.40
N SER A 81 2.86 2.16 10.57
CA SER A 81 4.01 2.04 11.47
C SER A 81 5.29 2.66 10.90
N LEU A 82 5.33 2.98 9.60
CA LEU A 82 6.47 3.56 8.88
C LEU A 82 7.79 2.77 9.03
N VAL A 83 7.70 1.43 9.07
CA VAL A 83 8.88 0.55 9.20
C VAL A 83 9.27 -0.16 7.90
N VAL A 84 8.39 -0.19 6.88
CA VAL A 84 8.62 -0.92 5.63
C VAL A 84 9.15 0.03 4.55
N TYR A 85 10.44 -0.09 4.25
CA TYR A 85 11.10 0.65 3.18
C TYR A 85 10.96 -0.07 1.83
N PRO A 86 10.91 0.69 0.69
CA PRO A 86 11.16 2.13 0.57
C PRO A 86 9.95 3.04 0.91
N ALA A 87 8.72 2.53 1.01
CA ALA A 87 7.52 3.36 1.19
C ALA A 87 7.56 4.23 2.47
N ALA A 88 8.15 3.73 3.55
CA ALA A 88 8.34 4.49 4.79
C ALA A 88 9.22 5.75 4.62
N GLY A 89 9.97 5.86 3.53
CA GLY A 89 10.77 7.04 3.19
C GLY A 89 9.98 8.18 2.54
N LEU A 90 8.78 7.94 2.04
CA LEU A 90 7.97 8.95 1.33
C LEU A 90 7.65 10.20 2.18
N PRO A 91 7.26 10.08 3.48
CA PRO A 91 7.07 11.27 4.32
C PRO A 91 8.36 12.09 4.49
N GLN A 92 9.51 11.45 4.61
CA GLN A 92 10.79 12.15 4.71
C GLN A 92 11.12 12.89 3.41
N LEU A 93 10.83 12.28 2.26
CA LEU A 93 10.99 12.90 0.95
C LEU A 93 10.11 14.15 0.83
N ALA A 94 8.82 14.05 1.21
CA ALA A 94 7.91 15.19 1.24
C ALA A 94 8.41 16.31 2.16
N LYS A 95 8.89 15.97 3.36
CA LYS A 95 9.43 16.95 4.30
C LYS A 95 10.64 17.70 3.74
N THR A 96 11.58 17.01 3.08
CA THR A 96 12.77 17.63 2.48
C THR A 96 12.43 18.56 1.32
N HIS A 97 11.26 18.39 0.69
CA HIS A 97 10.74 19.27 -0.37
C HIS A 97 9.79 20.36 0.13
N GLY A 98 9.65 20.51 1.47
CA GLY A 98 8.94 21.64 2.08
C GLY A 98 7.50 21.37 2.49
N ALA A 99 7.01 20.14 2.34
CA ALA A 99 5.66 19.80 2.77
C ALA A 99 5.49 19.90 4.29
N ARG A 100 4.28 20.29 4.73
CA ARG A 100 3.82 20.11 6.11
C ARG A 100 3.36 18.67 6.30
N LEU A 101 3.76 18.03 7.40
CA LEU A 101 3.44 16.62 7.66
C LEU A 101 2.49 16.45 8.84
N ALA A 102 1.49 15.60 8.68
CA ALA A 102 0.64 15.14 9.78
C ALA A 102 0.54 13.61 9.78
N ILE A 103 0.39 13.02 10.97
CA ILE A 103 0.15 11.59 11.14
C ILE A 103 -1.03 11.37 12.09
N ILE A 104 -1.92 10.46 11.70
CA ILE A 104 -2.98 9.90 12.55
C ILE A 104 -2.70 8.41 12.69
N ASN A 105 -2.27 7.99 13.87
CA ASN A 105 -1.90 6.61 14.16
C ASN A 105 -2.15 6.29 15.63
N GLU A 106 -2.53 5.06 15.97
CA GLU A 106 -2.77 4.66 17.36
C GLU A 106 -1.48 4.50 18.17
N GLN A 107 -0.38 4.16 17.49
CA GLN A 107 0.94 3.92 18.11
C GLN A 107 1.96 4.96 17.66
N ASP A 108 3.02 5.14 18.45
CA ASP A 108 4.17 5.91 18.04
C ASP A 108 4.96 5.21 16.93
N THR A 109 5.65 6.00 16.13
CA THR A 109 6.57 5.52 15.10
C THR A 109 7.96 6.09 15.31
N ASP A 110 8.98 5.41 14.79
CA ASP A 110 10.39 5.90 14.86
C ASP A 110 10.56 7.20 14.03
N LEU A 111 9.63 7.54 13.17
CA LEU A 111 9.64 8.74 12.33
C LEU A 111 8.76 9.88 12.86
N ASP A 112 8.24 9.78 14.07
CA ASP A 112 7.36 10.78 14.68
C ASP A 112 7.97 12.19 14.74
N PHE A 113 9.30 12.29 14.78
CA PHE A 113 10.03 13.56 14.81
C PHE A 113 9.90 14.36 13.49
N LEU A 114 9.47 13.74 12.39
CA LEU A 114 9.27 14.40 11.09
C LEU A 114 7.97 15.23 11.04
N PHE A 115 6.97 14.86 11.85
CA PHE A 115 5.62 15.37 11.74
C PHE A 115 5.40 16.67 12.52
N ASP A 116 4.76 17.63 11.85
CA ASP A 116 4.33 18.91 12.45
C ASP A 116 3.10 18.70 13.35
N VAL A 117 2.24 17.74 12.99
CA VAL A 117 1.03 17.38 13.75
C VAL A 117 0.97 15.86 13.94
N LYS A 118 0.71 15.43 15.17
CA LYS A 118 0.55 14.01 15.52
C LYS A 118 -0.74 13.82 16.30
N LEU A 119 -1.62 12.96 15.80
CA LEU A 119 -2.85 12.56 16.48
C LEU A 119 -2.75 11.05 16.80
N ARG A 120 -2.67 10.76 18.11
CA ARG A 120 -2.69 9.36 18.59
C ARG A 120 -4.13 8.91 18.80
N MET A 121 -4.79 8.56 17.71
CA MET A 121 -6.22 8.22 17.69
C MET A 121 -6.51 7.18 16.61
N ASN A 122 -7.68 6.56 16.72
CA ASN A 122 -8.23 5.72 15.66
C ASN A 122 -8.60 6.58 14.43
N ILE A 123 -8.15 6.17 13.24
CA ILE A 123 -8.37 6.91 11.99
C ILE A 123 -9.88 7.06 11.70
N GLY A 124 -10.64 5.97 11.91
CA GLY A 124 -12.08 5.95 11.65
C GLY A 124 -12.82 6.98 12.50
N GLU A 125 -12.45 7.11 13.78
CA GLU A 125 -13.05 8.12 14.69
C GLU A 125 -12.76 9.53 14.21
N VAL A 126 -11.48 9.84 13.91
CA VAL A 126 -11.09 11.18 13.44
C VAL A 126 -11.77 11.54 12.12
N LEU A 127 -11.75 10.62 11.14
CA LEU A 127 -12.34 10.89 9.82
C LEU A 127 -13.86 10.96 9.85
N ALA A 128 -14.54 10.20 10.73
CA ALA A 128 -15.99 10.29 10.89
C ALA A 128 -16.44 11.68 11.33
N GLU A 129 -15.70 12.33 12.25
CA GLU A 129 -15.98 13.69 12.69
C GLU A 129 -15.77 14.75 11.60
N VAL A 130 -14.84 14.51 10.68
CA VAL A 130 -14.52 15.44 9.57
C VAL A 130 -15.51 15.29 8.41
N ILE A 131 -15.90 14.05 8.08
CA ILE A 131 -16.78 13.76 6.93
C ILE A 131 -18.26 14.04 7.27
N ALA A 132 -18.65 13.96 8.55
CA ALA A 132 -20.03 14.22 9.00
C ALA A 132 -20.41 15.71 9.00
N LYS A 133 -19.51 16.62 8.66
CA LYS A 133 -19.72 18.07 8.54
C LYS A 133 -19.87 18.50 7.09
#